data_57da939f934723bc946536219fbb393d
#
_entry.id   57da939f934723bc946536219fbb393d
#
_cell.length_a   1.000
_cell.length_b   1.000
_cell.length_c   1.000
_cell.angle_alpha   90.00
_cell.angle_beta   90.00
_cell.angle_gamma   90.00
#
_symmetry.space_group_name_H-M   'P 1'
#
loop_
_entity.id
_entity.type
_entity.pdbx_description
1 polymer ?
#
loop_
_entity_poly.entity_id
_entity_poly.type
_entity_poly.pdbx_seq_one_letter_code
_entity_poly.pdbx_strand_id
1 'polypeptide(L)'
;MEGTFTKLEGTSAKLESPSARLEGISTPTAAQNAVREALRGLRMAVADDISTLASKNKTNDGLNYGKFSIFADYSTTIVAMRIVIQRVSRASVTIDSEVKSSIGKGYLILVGIEGADTREDADWLVHKVIGLRVFEDEQGVMNRDILSVQGEILVVSQFTLFASYKKGNRPAWFRAATHDVSVPLYNYFCTRMSEALGKQVGTGEFGADMKVELVNDGPVTICMDTKNKE
;
A
#
# COMPACT_ATOMS: atom_id res chain seq x y z
N MET A 1 -21.88 14.52 -70.39
CA MET A 1 -20.45 14.46 -70.10
C MET A 1 -20.26 13.47 -68.98
N GLU A 2 -19.67 12.36 -69.38
CA GLU A 2 -19.44 11.18 -68.54
C GLU A 2 -18.30 11.44 -67.55
N GLY A 3 -18.43 11.02 -66.32
CA GLY A 3 -17.39 11.08 -65.27
C GLY A 3 -17.35 9.73 -64.53
N THR A 4 -16.35 9.02 -64.87
CA THR A 4 -16.00 7.61 -64.55
C THR A 4 -15.93 7.32 -63.06
N PHE A 5 -16.65 6.28 -62.62
CA PHE A 5 -16.49 5.60 -61.32
C PHE A 5 -15.25 4.71 -61.34
N THR A 6 -14.29 4.96 -60.48
CA THR A 6 -13.19 4.03 -60.21
C THR A 6 -13.49 3.25 -58.93
N LYS A 7 -13.66 1.97 -59.07
CA LYS A 7 -13.86 0.93 -58.02
C LYS A 7 -12.53 0.68 -57.32
N LEU A 8 -12.45 0.93 -56.03
CA LEU A 8 -11.35 0.45 -55.19
C LEU A 8 -11.79 -0.81 -54.45
N GLU A 9 -11.10 -1.88 -54.77
CA GLU A 9 -11.28 -3.20 -54.18
C GLU A 9 -10.78 -3.26 -52.73
N GLY A 10 -11.54 -3.98 -51.91
CA GLY A 10 -11.27 -4.15 -50.50
C GLY A 10 -10.10 -5.08 -50.21
N THR A 11 -9.28 -4.72 -49.28
CA THR A 11 -8.41 -5.63 -48.56
C THR A 11 -9.02 -5.85 -47.16
N SER A 12 -9.59 -7.04 -47.01
CA SER A 12 -10.11 -7.58 -45.76
C SER A 12 -8.91 -7.91 -44.86
N ALA A 13 -8.61 -7.05 -43.86
CA ALA A 13 -7.70 -7.38 -42.79
C ALA A 13 -8.49 -8.18 -41.74
N LYS A 14 -8.10 -9.44 -41.62
CA LYS A 14 -8.55 -10.39 -40.61
C LYS A 14 -8.14 -9.87 -39.23
N LEU A 15 -9.10 -9.52 -38.39
CA LEU A 15 -8.90 -9.25 -36.96
C LEU A 15 -8.61 -10.59 -36.28
N GLU A 16 -7.35 -10.79 -35.90
CA GLU A 16 -6.94 -11.83 -34.97
C GLU A 16 -7.29 -11.41 -33.54
N SER A 17 -7.95 -12.34 -32.82
CA SER A 17 -8.36 -12.17 -31.43
C SER A 17 -7.16 -12.00 -30.48
N PRO A 18 -7.23 -11.14 -29.43
CA PRO A 18 -6.16 -10.99 -28.46
C PRO A 18 -6.29 -12.01 -27.32
N SER A 19 -6.00 -13.28 -27.60
CA SER A 19 -5.94 -14.34 -26.60
C SER A 19 -4.59 -15.04 -26.58
N ALA A 20 -3.48 -14.27 -26.54
CA ALA A 20 -2.14 -14.81 -26.35
C ALA A 20 -1.18 -13.70 -25.88
N ARG A 21 -1.25 -13.33 -24.58
CA ARG A 21 -0.16 -12.67 -23.87
C ARG A 21 -0.41 -12.63 -22.35
N LEU A 22 -0.43 -13.78 -21.70
CA LEU A 22 -0.22 -13.93 -20.26
C LEU A 22 0.79 -15.07 -20.04
N GLU A 23 1.98 -14.93 -20.63
CA GLU A 23 3.15 -15.71 -20.26
C GLU A 23 4.30 -14.73 -20.05
N GLY A 24 4.61 -14.44 -18.78
CA GLY A 24 5.71 -13.55 -18.44
C GLY A 24 5.80 -13.21 -16.95
N ILE A 25 5.24 -14.02 -16.05
CA ILE A 25 5.70 -14.01 -14.66
C ILE A 25 6.96 -14.86 -14.64
N SER A 26 8.09 -14.21 -14.82
CA SER A 26 9.40 -14.82 -14.71
C SER A 26 9.55 -15.39 -13.31
N THR A 27 9.58 -16.72 -13.21
CA THR A 27 10.01 -17.41 -11.99
C THR A 27 11.36 -16.83 -11.54
N PRO A 28 11.58 -16.59 -10.23
CA PRO A 28 12.83 -16.06 -9.74
C PRO A 28 14.00 -16.87 -10.29
N THR A 29 14.98 -16.19 -10.87
CA THR A 29 16.16 -16.87 -11.44
C THR A 29 16.89 -17.66 -10.35
N ALA A 30 17.62 -18.70 -10.75
CA ALA A 30 18.43 -19.50 -9.83
C ALA A 30 19.38 -18.62 -8.98
N ALA A 31 19.88 -17.53 -9.55
CA ALA A 31 20.68 -16.54 -8.84
C ALA A 31 19.90 -15.78 -7.76
N GLN A 32 18.65 -15.40 -7.99
CA GLN A 32 17.80 -14.74 -6.99
C GLN A 32 17.43 -15.69 -5.85
N ASN A 33 17.20 -16.96 -6.14
CA ASN A 33 16.97 -17.97 -5.13
C ASN A 33 18.23 -18.26 -4.29
N ALA A 34 19.40 -18.34 -4.92
CA ALA A 34 20.68 -18.49 -4.22
C ALA A 34 20.98 -17.33 -3.27
N VAL A 35 20.69 -16.07 -3.69
CA VAL A 35 20.86 -14.89 -2.82
C VAL A 35 19.88 -14.93 -1.65
N ARG A 36 18.63 -15.33 -1.86
CA ARG A 36 17.64 -15.51 -0.76
C ARG A 36 18.09 -16.57 0.25
N GLU A 37 18.57 -17.71 -0.21
CA GLU A 37 19.09 -18.77 0.65
C GLU A 37 20.34 -18.34 1.41
N ALA A 38 21.29 -17.64 0.75
CA ALA A 38 22.47 -17.09 1.41
C ALA A 38 22.11 -16.08 2.51
N LEU A 39 21.17 -15.17 2.24
CA LEU A 39 20.68 -14.21 3.24
C LEU A 39 19.95 -14.89 4.41
N ARG A 40 19.22 -15.96 4.14
CA ARG A 40 18.57 -16.77 5.17
C ARG A 40 19.59 -17.49 6.04
N GLY A 41 20.63 -18.09 5.44
CA GLY A 41 21.74 -18.70 6.15
C GLY A 41 22.51 -17.73 7.03
N LEU A 42 22.80 -16.51 6.51
CA LEU A 42 23.49 -15.46 7.26
C LEU A 42 22.67 -14.99 8.47
N ARG A 43 21.33 -14.85 8.32
CA ARG A 43 20.42 -14.48 9.42
C ARG A 43 20.40 -15.54 10.52
N MET A 44 20.42 -16.83 10.16
CA MET A 44 20.45 -17.92 11.14
C MET A 44 21.80 -17.99 11.87
N ALA A 45 22.92 -17.85 11.15
CA ALA A 45 24.25 -17.85 11.75
C ALA A 45 24.44 -16.69 12.75
N VAL A 46 23.96 -15.48 12.41
CA VAL A 46 24.02 -14.32 13.33
C VAL A 46 23.13 -14.55 14.56
N ALA A 47 21.97 -15.17 14.41
CA ALA A 47 21.09 -15.50 15.54
C ALA A 47 21.71 -16.54 16.47
N ASP A 48 22.40 -17.54 15.95
CA ASP A 48 23.10 -18.58 16.71
C ASP A 48 24.33 -18.02 17.44
N ASP A 49 25.10 -17.13 16.81
CA ASP A 49 26.23 -16.44 17.44
C ASP A 49 25.78 -15.54 18.60
N ILE A 50 24.67 -14.82 18.45
CA ILE A 50 24.08 -13.98 19.51
C ILE A 50 23.59 -14.86 20.67
N SER A 51 22.93 -15.99 20.37
CA SER A 51 22.48 -16.96 21.38
C SER A 51 23.66 -17.55 22.16
N THR A 52 24.75 -17.88 21.48
CA THR A 52 25.96 -18.44 22.06
C THR A 52 26.70 -17.43 22.94
N LEU A 53 26.75 -16.17 22.52
CA LEU A 53 27.31 -15.06 23.33
C LEU A 53 26.47 -14.79 24.58
N ALA A 54 25.15 -14.84 24.47
CA ALA A 54 24.23 -14.66 25.60
C ALA A 54 24.33 -15.81 26.63
N SER A 55 24.60 -17.03 26.18
CA SER A 55 24.78 -18.19 27.08
C SER A 55 26.13 -18.19 27.81
N LYS A 56 27.19 -17.69 27.19
CA LYS A 56 28.53 -17.58 27.77
C LYS A 56 28.67 -16.49 28.85
N ASN A 57 27.78 -15.50 28.87
CA ASN A 57 27.78 -14.42 29.87
C ASN A 57 27.00 -14.76 31.17
N LYS A 58 26.59 -16.00 31.37
CA LYS A 58 25.89 -16.47 32.58
C LYS A 58 26.76 -17.07 33.68
N THR A 59 28.08 -16.95 33.60
CA THR A 59 28.97 -17.43 34.68
C THR A 59 29.62 -16.25 35.38
N ASN A 60 29.17 -16.04 36.61
CA ASN A 60 29.83 -15.38 37.76
C ASN A 60 31.04 -14.49 37.47
N ASP A 61 30.87 -13.19 37.65
CA ASP A 61 31.65 -12.44 38.66
C ASP A 61 31.11 -11.01 38.77
N GLY A 62 30.98 -10.54 39.99
CA GLY A 62 30.34 -9.28 40.37
C GLY A 62 31.11 -8.03 39.90
N LEU A 63 31.00 -7.68 38.66
CA LEU A 63 31.40 -6.40 38.11
C LEU A 63 30.16 -5.64 37.63
N ASN A 64 29.83 -4.66 38.43
CA ASN A 64 28.74 -3.71 38.21
C ASN A 64 29.09 -2.81 37.01
N TYR A 65 28.85 -3.24 35.79
CA TYR A 65 28.89 -2.37 34.63
C TYR A 65 27.58 -1.59 34.58
N GLY A 66 27.68 -0.37 35.13
CA GLY A 66 26.61 0.61 35.01
C GLY A 66 26.14 0.75 33.58
N LYS A 67 24.83 0.50 33.38
CA LYS A 67 23.98 1.03 32.31
C LYS A 67 24.57 1.08 30.90
N PHE A 68 24.87 -0.04 30.30
CA PHE A 68 24.71 -0.21 28.86
C PHE A 68 23.59 -1.19 28.62
N SER A 69 22.37 -0.72 28.84
CA SER A 69 21.17 -1.35 28.30
C SER A 69 21.12 -1.03 26.79
N ILE A 70 22.06 -1.60 26.01
CA ILE A 70 22.03 -1.61 24.56
C ILE A 70 21.32 -2.89 24.06
N PHE A 71 20.70 -3.63 24.94
CA PHE A 71 19.59 -4.47 24.52
C PHE A 71 18.33 -3.62 24.55
N ALA A 72 18.34 -2.60 23.68
CA ALA A 72 17.09 -2.14 23.15
C ALA A 72 16.33 -3.40 22.75
N ASP A 73 15.28 -3.62 23.46
CA ASP A 73 14.14 -4.42 23.09
C ASP A 73 14.01 -4.43 21.55
N TYR A 74 14.68 -5.41 20.89
CA TYR A 74 14.30 -5.87 19.58
C TYR A 74 13.02 -6.69 19.79
N SER A 75 12.10 -6.15 20.54
CA SER A 75 10.69 -6.35 20.35
C SER A 75 10.53 -6.14 18.86
N THR A 76 10.30 -7.20 18.14
CA THR A 76 10.03 -7.23 16.71
C THR A 76 9.12 -6.05 16.43
N THR A 77 9.69 -4.91 16.04
CA THR A 77 8.89 -3.76 15.65
C THR A 77 8.17 -4.24 14.42
N ILE A 78 6.94 -4.67 14.62
CA ILE A 78 6.07 -5.12 13.54
C ILE A 78 5.88 -3.89 12.68
N VAL A 79 6.62 -3.85 11.60
CA VAL A 79 6.64 -2.77 10.62
C VAL A 79 5.46 -3.00 9.69
N ALA A 80 4.65 -2.01 9.45
CA ALA A 80 3.37 -2.22 8.82
C ALA A 80 2.95 -1.03 7.96
N MET A 81 2.65 -1.28 6.70
CA MET A 81 1.89 -0.33 5.89
C MET A 81 0.48 -0.23 6.44
N ARG A 82 0.01 0.99 6.71
CA ARG A 82 -1.30 1.27 7.28
C ARG A 82 -2.16 2.07 6.34
N ILE A 83 -3.43 1.70 6.29
CA ILE A 83 -4.42 2.50 5.61
C ILE A 83 -5.64 2.72 6.49
N VAL A 84 -6.27 3.89 6.31
CA VAL A 84 -7.61 4.17 6.81
C VAL A 84 -8.50 4.38 5.59
N ILE A 85 -9.53 3.56 5.47
CA ILE A 85 -10.52 3.59 4.40
C ILE A 85 -11.79 4.20 4.94
N GLN A 86 -12.32 5.19 4.25
CA GLN A 86 -13.64 5.74 4.53
C GLN A 86 -14.53 5.56 3.29
N ARG A 87 -15.69 4.90 3.45
CA ARG A 87 -16.73 4.86 2.42
C ARG A 87 -17.32 6.25 2.30
N VAL A 88 -17.33 6.80 1.11
CA VAL A 88 -17.76 8.18 0.87
C VAL A 88 -18.84 8.27 -0.20
N SER A 89 -19.75 9.24 -0.08
CA SER A 89 -20.63 9.66 -1.17
C SER A 89 -19.94 10.66 -2.10
N ARG A 90 -18.95 11.40 -1.59
CA ARG A 90 -18.02 12.25 -2.33
C ARG A 90 -16.79 12.56 -1.48
N ALA A 91 -15.66 12.79 -2.13
CA ALA A 91 -14.46 13.35 -1.49
C ALA A 91 -13.64 14.18 -2.47
N SER A 92 -12.85 15.13 -1.95
CA SER A 92 -11.93 15.94 -2.75
C SER A 92 -10.68 16.32 -1.99
N VAL A 93 -9.62 16.62 -2.74
CA VAL A 93 -8.37 17.20 -2.25
C VAL A 93 -8.14 18.53 -2.93
N THR A 94 -7.94 19.56 -2.13
CA THR A 94 -7.60 20.92 -2.57
C THR A 94 -6.17 21.25 -2.11
N ILE A 95 -5.36 21.82 -3.02
CA ILE A 95 -3.99 22.28 -2.79
C ILE A 95 -3.92 23.69 -3.36
N ASP A 96 -3.38 24.65 -2.61
CA ASP A 96 -3.24 26.05 -3.01
C ASP A 96 -4.56 26.66 -3.57
N SER A 97 -5.68 26.31 -2.94
CA SER A 97 -7.04 26.72 -3.30
C SER A 97 -7.57 26.13 -4.63
N GLU A 98 -6.84 25.22 -5.26
CA GLU A 98 -7.28 24.49 -6.46
C GLU A 98 -7.62 23.05 -6.15
N VAL A 99 -8.73 22.54 -6.71
CA VAL A 99 -9.13 21.14 -6.55
C VAL A 99 -8.21 20.26 -7.39
N LYS A 100 -7.33 19.51 -6.73
CA LYS A 100 -6.39 18.58 -7.36
C LYS A 100 -7.07 17.30 -7.86
N SER A 101 -7.97 16.75 -7.04
CA SER A 101 -8.73 15.54 -7.34
C SER A 101 -10.08 15.57 -6.63
N SER A 102 -11.09 14.99 -7.26
CA SER A 102 -12.40 14.76 -6.65
C SER A 102 -12.98 13.44 -7.12
N ILE A 103 -13.77 12.81 -6.25
CA ILE A 103 -14.48 11.54 -6.52
C ILE A 103 -15.93 11.65 -6.05
N GLY A 104 -16.79 10.84 -6.68
CA GLY A 104 -18.14 10.56 -6.21
C GLY A 104 -18.17 9.43 -5.16
N LYS A 105 -19.16 8.53 -5.30
CA LYS A 105 -19.32 7.36 -4.44
C LYS A 105 -18.10 6.44 -4.53
N GLY A 106 -17.54 6.06 -3.37
CA GLY A 106 -16.37 5.19 -3.35
C GLY A 106 -15.61 5.21 -2.04
N TYR A 107 -14.27 5.27 -2.12
CA TYR A 107 -13.37 5.31 -0.96
C TYR A 107 -12.46 6.52 -0.97
N LEU A 108 -12.35 7.20 0.17
CA LEU A 108 -11.17 7.95 0.54
C LEU A 108 -10.22 7.03 1.31
N ILE A 109 -8.96 6.95 0.89
CA ILE A 109 -7.94 6.11 1.52
C ILE A 109 -6.77 6.97 1.97
N LEU A 110 -6.52 7.00 3.28
CA LEU A 110 -5.32 7.59 3.86
C LEU A 110 -4.25 6.50 3.96
N VAL A 111 -3.03 6.76 3.45
CA VAL A 111 -1.94 5.78 3.37
C VAL A 111 -0.74 6.24 4.18
N GLY A 112 -0.39 5.48 5.21
CA GLY A 112 0.86 5.61 5.96
C GLY A 112 1.84 4.51 5.56
N ILE A 113 3.12 4.90 5.41
CA ILE A 113 4.21 4.01 5.01
C ILE A 113 5.30 4.08 6.06
N GLU A 114 5.84 2.93 6.44
CA GLU A 114 6.94 2.74 7.36
C GLU A 114 8.20 2.28 6.63
N GLY A 115 9.38 2.49 7.24
CA GLY A 115 10.66 2.31 6.54
C GLY A 115 10.98 0.91 6.04
N ALA A 116 10.32 -0.12 6.55
CA ALA A 116 10.52 -1.51 6.11
C ALA A 116 9.32 -2.10 5.35
N ASP A 117 8.36 -1.27 4.94
CA ASP A 117 7.27 -1.69 4.08
C ASP A 117 7.77 -2.02 2.67
N THR A 118 7.09 -2.93 2.03
CA THR A 118 7.48 -3.48 0.74
C THR A 118 6.34 -3.40 -0.28
N ARG A 119 6.64 -3.75 -1.53
CA ARG A 119 5.62 -3.86 -2.58
C ARG A 119 4.60 -4.96 -2.29
N GLU A 120 5.02 -6.03 -1.64
CA GLU A 120 4.14 -7.13 -1.21
C GLU A 120 3.10 -6.66 -0.20
N ASP A 121 3.46 -5.71 0.70
CA ASP A 121 2.52 -5.07 1.62
C ASP A 121 1.49 -4.25 0.85
N ALA A 122 1.93 -3.47 -0.13
CA ALA A 122 1.05 -2.68 -0.99
C ALA A 122 0.10 -3.57 -1.82
N ASP A 123 0.60 -4.64 -2.44
CA ASP A 123 -0.21 -5.57 -3.24
C ASP A 123 -1.26 -6.28 -2.38
N TRP A 124 -0.90 -6.65 -1.14
CA TRP A 124 -1.86 -7.25 -0.21
C TRP A 124 -2.99 -6.28 0.14
N LEU A 125 -2.67 -5.01 0.44
CA LEU A 125 -3.68 -3.98 0.72
C LEU A 125 -4.58 -3.71 -0.49
N VAL A 126 -4.01 -3.60 -1.69
CA VAL A 126 -4.77 -3.42 -2.93
C VAL A 126 -5.79 -4.54 -3.10
N HIS A 127 -5.35 -5.80 -2.96
CA HIS A 127 -6.25 -6.96 -3.06
C HIS A 127 -7.39 -6.89 -2.02
N LYS A 128 -7.08 -6.52 -0.78
CA LYS A 128 -8.09 -6.40 0.29
C LYS A 128 -9.07 -5.26 0.05
N VAL A 129 -8.59 -4.09 -0.36
CA VAL A 129 -9.42 -2.91 -0.62
C VAL A 129 -10.42 -3.16 -1.73
N ILE A 130 -9.97 -3.74 -2.85
CA ILE A 130 -10.85 -4.01 -4.01
C ILE A 130 -11.92 -5.04 -3.67
N GLY A 131 -11.57 -6.08 -2.90
CA GLY A 131 -12.51 -7.12 -2.50
C GLY A 131 -13.37 -6.79 -1.26
N LEU A 132 -13.22 -5.60 -0.68
CA LEU A 132 -13.93 -5.22 0.55
C LEU A 132 -15.42 -4.97 0.28
N ARG A 133 -16.28 -5.74 0.95
CA ARG A 133 -17.73 -5.76 0.70
C ARG A 133 -18.46 -4.87 1.70
N VAL A 134 -18.43 -3.56 1.48
CA VAL A 134 -19.00 -2.55 2.40
C VAL A 134 -20.02 -1.63 1.73
N PHE A 135 -20.40 -1.91 0.50
CA PHE A 135 -21.53 -1.23 -0.15
C PHE A 135 -22.79 -2.08 -0.04
N GLU A 136 -23.92 -1.41 0.08
CA GLU A 136 -25.22 -2.07 0.27
C GLU A 136 -25.67 -2.77 -1.02
N ASP A 137 -26.28 -3.95 -0.83
CA ASP A 137 -27.05 -4.65 -1.86
C ASP A 137 -28.51 -4.16 -1.89
N GLU A 138 -29.36 -4.84 -2.65
CA GLU A 138 -30.78 -4.51 -2.81
C GLU A 138 -31.61 -4.69 -1.52
N GLN A 139 -31.04 -5.38 -0.52
CA GLN A 139 -31.65 -5.59 0.81
C GLN A 139 -31.13 -4.62 1.86
N GLY A 140 -30.22 -3.69 1.48
CA GLY A 140 -29.59 -2.75 2.40
C GLY A 140 -28.46 -3.38 3.26
N VAL A 141 -27.95 -4.56 2.86
CA VAL A 141 -26.87 -5.25 3.57
C VAL A 141 -25.53 -4.92 2.91
N MET A 142 -24.49 -4.67 3.70
CA MET A 142 -23.12 -4.47 3.20
C MET A 142 -22.59 -5.77 2.63
N ASN A 143 -22.68 -5.92 1.31
CA ASN A 143 -22.42 -7.17 0.57
C ASN A 143 -21.73 -6.97 -0.77
N ARG A 144 -21.70 -5.74 -1.30
CA ARG A 144 -21.12 -5.41 -2.60
C ARG A 144 -19.75 -4.76 -2.43
N ASP A 145 -18.82 -5.10 -3.33
CA ASP A 145 -17.51 -4.47 -3.42
C ASP A 145 -17.54 -3.18 -4.26
N ILE A 146 -16.39 -2.50 -4.34
CA ILE A 146 -16.27 -1.24 -5.05
C ILE A 146 -16.43 -1.39 -6.57
N LEU A 147 -16.04 -2.53 -7.15
CA LEU A 147 -16.19 -2.80 -8.58
C LEU A 147 -17.67 -2.96 -8.94
N SER A 148 -18.44 -3.71 -8.14
CA SER A 148 -19.86 -3.94 -8.31
C SER A 148 -20.69 -2.66 -8.32
N VAL A 149 -20.26 -1.64 -7.57
CA VAL A 149 -20.93 -0.34 -7.51
C VAL A 149 -20.30 0.71 -8.42
N GLN A 150 -19.30 0.32 -9.22
CA GLN A 150 -18.53 1.21 -10.09
C GLN A 150 -17.94 2.41 -9.34
N GLY A 151 -17.59 2.21 -8.08
CA GLY A 151 -17.10 3.24 -7.16
C GLY A 151 -15.75 3.81 -7.60
N GLU A 152 -15.36 4.94 -7.01
CA GLU A 152 -14.10 5.65 -7.26
C GLU A 152 -13.21 5.62 -6.03
N ILE A 153 -11.92 5.84 -6.21
CA ILE A 153 -10.95 5.86 -5.10
C ILE A 153 -10.14 7.15 -5.15
N LEU A 154 -10.02 7.80 -3.98
CA LEU A 154 -9.12 8.93 -3.74
C LEU A 154 -8.07 8.50 -2.71
N VAL A 155 -6.79 8.53 -3.08
CA VAL A 155 -5.67 8.11 -2.23
C VAL A 155 -4.89 9.34 -1.76
N VAL A 156 -4.68 9.45 -0.45
CA VAL A 156 -3.94 10.56 0.17
C VAL A 156 -2.83 10.00 1.06
N SER A 157 -1.61 10.46 0.90
CA SER A 157 -0.50 10.11 1.79
C SER A 157 -0.71 10.71 3.19
N GLN A 158 -0.48 9.90 4.24
CA GLN A 158 -0.77 10.29 5.63
C GLN A 158 0.26 9.68 6.59
N PHE A 159 1.44 10.29 6.69
CA PHE A 159 2.50 9.80 7.58
C PHE A 159 2.12 9.82 9.07
N THR A 160 1.17 10.67 9.44
CA THR A 160 0.69 10.80 10.82
C THR A 160 -0.05 9.58 11.34
N LEU A 161 -0.37 8.59 10.49
CA LEU A 161 -0.85 7.27 10.92
C LEU A 161 0.18 6.51 11.76
N PHE A 162 1.46 6.95 11.71
CA PHE A 162 2.56 6.45 12.55
C PHE A 162 2.92 7.37 13.71
N ALA A 163 1.96 8.17 14.16
CA ALA A 163 2.14 9.02 15.33
C ALA A 163 2.46 8.20 16.58
N SER A 164 3.55 8.54 17.27
CA SER A 164 3.86 8.03 18.60
C SER A 164 3.58 9.13 19.62
N TYR A 165 2.66 8.86 20.53
CA TYR A 165 2.25 9.75 21.63
C TYR A 165 2.42 9.07 23.00
N LYS A 166 3.23 7.99 23.07
CA LYS A 166 3.49 7.23 24.30
C LYS A 166 4.17 8.06 25.39
N LYS A 167 4.96 9.07 24.98
CA LYS A 167 5.67 9.95 25.91
C LYS A 167 5.28 11.41 25.65
N GLY A 168 4.30 11.92 26.43
CA GLY A 168 3.81 13.28 26.31
C GLY A 168 2.81 13.49 25.16
N ASN A 169 2.27 14.73 25.09
CA ASN A 169 1.15 15.06 24.17
C ASN A 169 1.62 15.60 22.80
N ARG A 170 2.93 15.82 22.60
CA ARG A 170 3.48 16.16 21.30
C ARG A 170 3.79 14.87 20.54
N PRO A 171 3.09 14.58 19.42
CA PRO A 171 3.35 13.36 18.64
C PRO A 171 4.76 13.37 18.04
N ALA A 172 5.34 12.18 17.89
CA ALA A 172 6.59 11.96 17.17
C ALA A 172 6.35 11.00 16.00
N TRP A 173 7.13 11.13 14.93
CA TRP A 173 6.92 10.47 13.64
C TRP A 173 8.06 9.54 13.23
N PHE A 174 8.90 9.12 14.18
CA PHE A 174 10.13 8.35 13.91
C PHE A 174 9.90 7.00 13.23
N ARG A 175 8.66 6.52 13.19
CA ARG A 175 8.28 5.29 12.47
C ARG A 175 7.93 5.53 11.00
N ALA A 176 7.48 6.73 10.65
CA ALA A 176 7.15 7.05 9.26
C ALA A 176 8.39 6.96 8.37
N ALA A 177 8.22 6.36 7.18
CA ALA A 177 9.29 6.25 6.20
C ALA A 177 9.77 7.62 5.71
N THR A 178 11.05 7.70 5.36
CA THR A 178 11.64 8.85 4.67
C THR A 178 11.11 8.96 3.24
N HIS A 179 11.26 10.12 2.58
CA HIS A 179 10.69 10.39 1.26
C HIS A 179 11.23 9.45 0.17
N ASP A 180 12.50 9.05 0.25
CA ASP A 180 13.14 8.12 -0.67
C ASP A 180 12.52 6.70 -0.66
N VAL A 181 11.89 6.31 0.44
CA VAL A 181 11.15 5.06 0.59
C VAL A 181 9.66 5.25 0.33
N SER A 182 9.07 6.28 0.96
CA SER A 182 7.61 6.44 0.96
C SER A 182 7.04 6.89 -0.37
N VAL A 183 7.72 7.80 -1.11
CA VAL A 183 7.22 8.30 -2.40
C VAL A 183 7.16 7.19 -3.46
N PRO A 184 8.22 6.39 -3.71
CA PRO A 184 8.13 5.29 -4.66
C PRO A 184 7.07 4.25 -4.30
N LEU A 185 6.92 3.92 -3.01
CA LEU A 185 5.96 2.90 -2.58
C LEU A 185 4.51 3.43 -2.64
N TYR A 186 4.28 4.70 -2.32
CA TYR A 186 3.00 5.37 -2.51
C TYR A 186 2.57 5.38 -3.98
N ASN A 187 3.48 5.77 -4.88
CA ASN A 187 3.22 5.77 -6.31
C ASN A 187 2.93 4.36 -6.83
N TYR A 188 3.67 3.37 -6.35
CA TYR A 188 3.41 1.96 -6.66
C TYR A 188 2.01 1.54 -6.20
N PHE A 189 1.63 1.85 -4.96
CA PHE A 189 0.29 1.55 -4.44
C PHE A 189 -0.81 2.19 -5.29
N CYS A 190 -0.68 3.47 -5.68
CA CYS A 190 -1.65 4.17 -6.53
C CYS A 190 -1.77 3.53 -7.93
N THR A 191 -0.63 3.13 -8.52
CA THR A 191 -0.61 2.44 -9.82
C THR A 191 -1.33 1.09 -9.73
N ARG A 192 -0.97 0.26 -8.75
CA ARG A 192 -1.59 -1.05 -8.52
C ARG A 192 -3.07 -0.95 -8.21
N MET A 193 -3.47 0.09 -7.45
CA MET A 193 -4.87 0.35 -7.16
C MET A 193 -5.64 0.75 -8.42
N SER A 194 -5.07 1.59 -9.29
CA SER A 194 -5.68 1.97 -10.58
C SER A 194 -5.86 0.76 -11.50
N GLU A 195 -4.85 -0.10 -11.59
CA GLU A 195 -4.90 -1.34 -12.36
C GLU A 195 -6.02 -2.27 -11.85
N ALA A 196 -6.09 -2.49 -10.54
CA ALA A 196 -7.07 -3.37 -9.92
C ALA A 196 -8.50 -2.80 -9.97
N LEU A 197 -8.66 -1.46 -9.91
CA LEU A 197 -9.94 -0.78 -10.05
C LEU A 197 -10.43 -0.72 -11.51
N GLY A 198 -9.51 -0.86 -12.47
CA GLY A 198 -9.81 -0.72 -13.91
C GLY A 198 -9.96 0.74 -14.37
N LYS A 199 -9.64 1.72 -13.52
CA LYS A 199 -9.64 3.15 -13.83
C LYS A 199 -8.67 3.91 -12.92
N GLN A 200 -8.25 5.10 -13.37
CA GLN A 200 -7.33 5.93 -12.62
C GLN A 200 -7.91 6.33 -11.25
N VAL A 201 -7.16 6.14 -10.18
CA VAL A 201 -7.51 6.67 -8.86
C VAL A 201 -7.17 8.16 -8.78
N GLY A 202 -7.98 8.92 -8.04
CA GLY A 202 -7.64 10.28 -7.64
C GLY A 202 -6.50 10.27 -6.62
N THR A 203 -5.62 11.27 -6.67
CA THR A 203 -4.51 11.38 -5.72
C THR A 203 -4.36 12.80 -5.21
N GLY A 204 -3.80 12.95 -4.01
CA GLY A 204 -3.22 14.21 -3.57
C GLY A 204 -1.81 14.42 -4.16
N GLU A 205 -1.04 15.28 -3.52
CA GLU A 205 0.37 15.52 -3.81
C GLU A 205 1.20 15.22 -2.56
N PHE A 206 2.22 14.38 -2.71
CA PHE A 206 3.01 13.92 -1.56
C PHE A 206 3.77 15.09 -0.92
N GLY A 207 3.54 15.31 0.38
CA GLY A 207 4.19 16.37 1.15
C GLY A 207 3.57 17.77 1.03
N ALA A 208 2.53 17.96 0.20
CA ALA A 208 1.81 19.23 0.11
C ALA A 208 0.88 19.45 1.32
N ASP A 209 0.53 20.72 1.57
CA ASP A 209 -0.58 21.07 2.47
C ASP A 209 -1.90 20.84 1.75
N MET A 210 -2.59 19.77 2.12
CA MET A 210 -3.82 19.33 1.48
C MET A 210 -5.03 19.62 2.36
N LYS A 211 -6.08 20.18 1.77
CA LYS A 211 -7.41 20.24 2.38
C LYS A 211 -8.24 19.09 1.82
N VAL A 212 -8.57 18.14 2.67
CA VAL A 212 -9.33 16.93 2.31
C VAL A 212 -10.74 17.09 2.81
N GLU A 213 -11.67 17.15 1.87
CA GLU A 213 -13.11 17.19 2.16
C GLU A 213 -13.73 15.85 1.82
N LEU A 214 -14.68 15.39 2.63
CA LEU A 214 -15.42 14.16 2.37
C LEU A 214 -16.79 14.17 3.05
N VAL A 215 -17.69 13.35 2.52
CA VAL A 215 -18.90 12.94 3.23
C VAL A 215 -18.78 11.44 3.47
N ASN A 216 -18.48 11.07 4.73
CA ASN A 216 -18.43 9.67 5.13
C ASN A 216 -19.84 9.10 5.11
N ASP A 217 -20.05 8.08 4.28
CA ASP A 217 -21.35 7.47 4.04
C ASP A 217 -21.51 6.24 4.94
N GLY A 218 -22.45 6.34 5.90
CA GLY A 218 -22.76 5.24 6.78
C GLY A 218 -22.82 5.54 8.28
N PRO A 219 -21.82 6.06 9.02
CA PRO A 219 -20.39 6.16 8.69
C PRO A 219 -19.71 4.78 8.60
N VAL A 220 -18.84 4.60 7.61
CA VAL A 220 -18.02 3.40 7.48
C VAL A 220 -16.55 3.80 7.40
N THR A 221 -15.78 3.39 8.39
CA THR A 221 -14.33 3.65 8.51
C THR A 221 -13.63 2.36 8.92
N ILE A 222 -12.64 1.94 8.15
CA ILE A 222 -11.90 0.69 8.36
C ILE A 222 -10.42 0.99 8.38
N CYS A 223 -9.71 0.47 9.38
CA CYS A 223 -8.27 0.53 9.47
C CYS A 223 -7.69 -0.84 9.07
N MET A 224 -6.68 -0.83 8.20
CA MET A 224 -5.92 -2.05 7.85
C MET A 224 -4.44 -1.82 8.11
N ASP A 225 -3.80 -2.87 8.60
CA ASP A 225 -2.36 -2.90 8.93
C ASP A 225 -1.78 -4.21 8.39
N THR A 226 -0.71 -4.14 7.59
CA THR A 226 -0.19 -5.33 6.89
C THR A 226 0.51 -6.32 7.81
N LYS A 227 0.90 -5.90 9.01
CA LYS A 227 1.58 -6.77 9.99
C LYS A 227 0.68 -7.16 11.16
N ASN A 228 -0.40 -6.41 11.38
CA ASN A 228 -1.43 -6.73 12.36
C ASN A 228 -2.75 -6.98 11.63
N LYS A 229 -2.78 -8.08 10.90
CA LYS A 229 -3.94 -8.52 10.10
C LYS A 229 -4.99 -9.09 11.03
N GLU A 230 -6.14 -8.43 11.09
CA GLU A 230 -7.34 -8.87 11.81
C GLU A 230 -8.31 -9.58 10.88
#